data_0724e4a026b520b6c723a689ef8188f2
#
_entry.id   0724e4a026b520b6c723a689ef8188f2
#
_cell.length_a   1.000
_cell.length_b   1.000
_cell.length_c   1.000
_cell.angle_alpha   90.00
_cell.angle_beta   90.00
_cell.angle_gamma   90.00
#
_symmetry.space_group_name_H-M   'P 1'
#
loop_
_entity.id
_entity.type
_entity.pdbx_description
1 polymer ?
#
loop_
_entity_poly.entity_id
_entity_poly.type
_entity_poly.pdbx_seq_one_letter_code
_entity_poly.pdbx_strand_id
1 'polypeptide(L)' 'MKIIIDRPMQGYYVAAEEDWDLGWPTGLGRTQDEAIADLLCQRDLDPQTTLVEVV' A
#
# COMPACT_ATOMS: atom_id res chain seq x y z
N MET A 1 -8.50 -0.85 7.29
CA MET A 1 -7.94 -1.46 6.07
C MET A 1 -6.65 -2.19 6.43
N LYS A 2 -6.57 -3.44 6.09
CA LYS A 2 -5.38 -4.25 6.35
C LYS A 2 -4.51 -4.28 5.11
N ILE A 3 -3.24 -3.99 5.28
CA ILE A 3 -2.29 -3.88 4.17
C ILE A 3 -1.10 -4.80 4.42
N ILE A 4 -0.67 -5.49 3.38
CA ILE A 4 0.55 -6.29 3.38
C ILE A 4 1.64 -5.46 2.71
N ILE A 5 2.81 -5.38 3.35
CA ILE A 5 3.96 -4.70 2.80
C ILE A 5 4.96 -5.74 2.34
N ASP A 6 5.40 -5.61 1.10
CA ASP A 6 6.45 -6.45 0.53
C ASP A 6 7.63 -5.55 0.14
N ARG A 7 8.82 -6.13 0.10
CA ARG A 7 10.03 -5.43 -0.28
C ARG A 7 10.77 -6.29 -1.32
N PRO A 8 10.28 -6.30 -2.58
CA PRO A 8 10.84 -7.16 -3.61
C PRO A 8 12.28 -6.78 -4.00
N MET A 9 12.64 -5.50 -3.83
CA MET A 9 13.98 -5.01 -4.11
C MET A 9 14.41 -4.05 -3.03
N GLN A 10 15.73 -3.98 -2.80
CA GLN A 10 16.28 -2.96 -1.93
C GLN A 10 15.96 -1.58 -2.50
N GLY A 11 15.47 -0.71 -1.67
CA GLY A 11 15.20 0.68 -2.04
C GLY A 11 13.76 1.01 -2.32
N TYR A 12 12.84 0.02 -2.37
CA TYR A 12 11.43 0.36 -2.43
C TYR A 12 10.53 -0.73 -1.85
N TYR A 13 9.30 -0.33 -1.54
CA TYR A 13 8.28 -1.17 -0.93
C TYR A 13 7.06 -1.24 -1.81
N VAL A 14 6.33 -2.33 -1.71
CA VAL A 14 5.05 -2.54 -2.38
C VAL A 14 3.99 -2.73 -1.30
N ALA A 15 2.90 -1.99 -1.39
CA ALA A 15 1.76 -2.13 -0.49
C ALA A 15 0.58 -2.72 -1.26
N ALA A 16 -0.07 -3.71 -0.67
CA ALA A 16 -1.27 -4.32 -1.24
C ALA A 16 -2.27 -4.59 -0.13
N GLU A 17 -3.56 -4.59 -0.47
CA GLU A 17 -4.58 -4.98 0.50
C GLU A 17 -4.43 -6.46 0.84
N GLU A 18 -4.76 -6.82 2.08
CA GLU A 18 -4.66 -8.21 2.53
C GLU A 18 -5.44 -9.17 1.62
N ASP A 19 -6.60 -8.73 1.13
CA ASP A 19 -7.45 -9.51 0.25
C ASP A 19 -7.15 -9.28 -1.22
N TRP A 20 -5.92 -8.85 -1.52
CA TRP A 20 -5.52 -8.52 -2.89
C TRP A 20 -5.87 -9.64 -3.87
N ASP A 21 -6.41 -9.24 -5.02
CA ASP A 21 -6.74 -10.15 -6.11
C ASP A 21 -6.20 -9.57 -7.42
N LEU A 22 -6.15 -10.37 -8.46
CA LEU A 22 -5.64 -9.93 -9.75
C LEU A 22 -6.42 -8.72 -10.25
N GLY A 23 -5.69 -7.71 -10.71
CA GLY A 23 -6.29 -6.49 -11.21
C GLY A 23 -6.49 -5.40 -10.15
N TRP A 24 -6.31 -5.72 -8.88
CA TRP A 24 -6.37 -4.71 -7.83
C TRP A 24 -5.08 -3.88 -7.82
N PRO A 25 -5.16 -2.58 -7.48
CA PRO A 25 -3.97 -1.75 -7.46
C PRO A 25 -3.02 -2.15 -6.34
N THR A 26 -1.74 -1.86 -6.56
CA THR A 26 -0.72 -1.94 -5.53
C THR A 26 -0.01 -0.60 -5.47
N GLY A 27 0.48 -0.24 -4.28
CA GLY A 27 1.22 1.00 -4.09
C GLY A 27 2.72 0.76 -4.12
N LEU A 28 3.47 1.71 -4.65
CA LEU A 28 4.93 1.67 -4.70
C LEU A 28 5.49 2.89 -4.01
N GLY A 29 6.58 2.71 -3.28
CA GLY A 29 7.24 3.82 -2.62
C GLY A 29 8.61 3.43 -2.10
N ARG A 30 9.42 4.42 -1.78
CA ARG A 30 10.75 4.20 -1.21
C ARG A 30 10.68 3.92 0.29
N THR A 31 9.54 4.19 0.90
CA THR A 31 9.27 3.86 2.30
C THR A 31 7.93 3.17 2.38
N GLN A 32 7.65 2.52 3.50
CA GLN A 32 6.34 1.89 3.72
C GLN A 32 5.24 2.94 3.63
N ASP A 33 5.44 4.10 4.22
CA ASP A 33 4.43 5.16 4.22
C ASP A 33 4.14 5.64 2.81
N GLU A 34 5.17 5.81 1.98
CA GLU A 34 4.98 6.21 0.59
C GLU A 34 4.22 5.15 -0.20
N ALA A 35 4.54 3.88 0.01
CA ALA A 35 3.85 2.79 -0.68
C ALA A 35 2.38 2.74 -0.28
N ILE A 36 2.08 2.90 1.00
CA ILE A 36 0.71 2.92 1.50
C ILE A 36 -0.03 4.13 0.94
N ALA A 37 0.59 5.31 0.95
CA ALA A 37 -0.04 6.51 0.42
C ALA A 37 -0.35 6.37 -1.07
N ASP A 38 0.55 5.76 -1.83
CA ASP A 38 0.33 5.52 -3.25
C ASP A 38 -0.86 4.59 -3.47
N LEU A 39 -0.96 3.50 -2.70
CA LEU A 39 -2.09 2.58 -2.79
C LEU A 39 -3.40 3.30 -2.48
N LEU A 40 -3.43 4.07 -1.38
CA LEU A 40 -4.63 4.78 -0.99
C LEU A 40 -5.05 5.81 -2.04
N CYS A 41 -4.08 6.48 -2.65
CA CYS A 41 -4.35 7.44 -3.72
C CYS A 41 -5.01 6.75 -4.91
N GLN A 42 -4.56 5.57 -5.27
CA GLN A 42 -5.16 4.81 -6.38
C GLN A 42 -6.58 4.37 -6.07
N ARG A 43 -6.91 4.21 -4.79
CA ARG A 43 -8.25 3.83 -4.34
C ARG A 43 -9.12 5.04 -4.00
N ASP A 44 -8.66 6.26 -4.30
CA ASP A 44 -9.34 7.50 -3.95
C ASP A 44 -9.62 7.65 -2.45
N LEU A 45 -8.72 7.12 -1.63
CA LEU A 45 -8.79 7.22 -0.19
C LEU A 45 -7.77 8.24 0.31
N ASP A 46 -8.15 9.00 1.34
CA ASP A 46 -7.26 10.00 1.93
C ASP A 46 -6.30 9.31 2.91
N PRO A 47 -4.98 9.36 2.66
CA PRO A 47 -4.02 8.75 3.58
C PRO A 47 -4.07 9.29 5.00
N GLN A 48 -4.53 10.54 5.17
CA GLN A 48 -4.57 11.17 6.49
C GLN A 48 -5.76 10.71 7.32
N THR A 49 -6.83 10.28 6.68
CA THR A 49 -8.06 9.90 7.37
C THR A 49 -8.35 8.41 7.34
N THR A 50 -7.69 7.66 6.48
CA THR A 50 -7.91 6.22 6.36
C THR A 50 -7.10 5.48 7.41
N LEU A 51 -7.75 4.65 8.20
CA LEU A 51 -7.07 3.80 9.17
C LEU A 51 -6.44 2.62 8.44
N VAL A 52 -5.13 2.48 8.61
CA VAL A 52 -4.35 1.43 7.96
C VAL A 52 -3.67 0.59 9.03
N GLU A 53 -3.79 -0.73 8.89
CA GLU A 53 -3.10 -1.69 9.73
C GLU A 53 -2.18 -2.53 8.84
N VAL A 54 -0.88 -2.51 9.14
CA VAL A 54 0.08 -3.34 8.43
C VAL A 54 0.13 -4.71 9.07
N VAL A 55 -0.08 -5.74 8.28
CA VAL A 55 -0.18 -7.12 8.77
C VAL A 55 1.15 -7.83 8.64
#